data_f2f5aa873603b735fce20f01c149613c
#
_entry.id   f2f5aa873603b735fce20f01c149613c
#
_cell.length_a   1.000
_cell.length_b   1.000
_cell.length_c   1.000
_cell.angle_alpha   90.00
_cell.angle_beta   90.00
_cell.angle_gamma   90.00
#
_symmetry.space_group_name_H-M   'P 1'
#
loop_
_entity.id
_entity.type
_entity.pdbx_description
1 polymer ?
#
loop_
_entity_poly.entity_id
_entity_poly.type
_entity_poly.pdbx_seq_one_letter_code
_entity_poly.pdbx_strand_id
1 'polypeptide(L)'
;MAGMPGLLPAEITACPRCGKAPLSAGTGHWQCDGCKAQFPLLDGVPCLFAEPEATLGEWSGRLHLLLVQLDQHAQRLAAALDGKDLWEATRARLERLHVATREHRRLLGALLAPLVTSRHGASLETHLALRTRLPPDQGIASYYANAHRDWCWGDAENAASLAGLRQALAPGGPPGRTLVLGAGAGRLAWDLHQSLESPLTVALDFNPLLVLLLARIVRGDAVPLYEFPLSPRSLADQAVLRELRAPAPTRPGFVPLLADALRPPFAPASFDTVVTPWVTDILPEDPRVQARRINTLLAPGGRWLQFGSLNFSLADPALCLGAEELPALAASAGFAPPAIAEAEIPYMCSPASRHGRRERVLIFCAAKARELPAPERHRALPDWLVTGREPVPLLPAFQSQAASTRIHLFIMSLVDGRRTLKQMAELMEEQRLMTREEAEPAIRSFLVRMFDESQRAVALRG
;
A
#
# COMPACT_ATOMS: atom_id res chain seq x y z
N MET A 1 -5.11 -5.54 -33.52
CA MET A 1 -6.05 -5.75 -32.39
C MET A 1 -5.22 -5.72 -31.11
N ALA A 2 -5.25 -4.63 -30.37
CA ALA A 2 -4.59 -4.55 -29.06
C ALA A 2 -5.23 -5.61 -28.17
N GLY A 3 -4.41 -6.47 -27.53
CA GLY A 3 -4.89 -7.56 -26.69
C GLY A 3 -5.70 -7.00 -25.53
N MET A 4 -6.98 -7.38 -25.43
CA MET A 4 -7.75 -7.13 -24.23
C MET A 4 -7.05 -7.84 -23.06
N PRO A 5 -6.90 -7.20 -21.88
CA PRO A 5 -6.44 -7.88 -20.69
C PRO A 5 -7.30 -9.13 -20.46
N GLY A 6 -6.71 -10.20 -19.96
CA GLY A 6 -7.43 -11.44 -19.71
C GLY A 6 -8.67 -11.20 -18.84
N LEU A 7 -9.78 -11.83 -19.18
CA LEU A 7 -10.97 -11.80 -18.32
C LEU A 7 -10.71 -12.66 -17.08
N LEU A 8 -11.08 -12.16 -15.91
CA LEU A 8 -11.07 -12.96 -14.68
C LEU A 8 -12.06 -14.12 -14.83
N PRO A 9 -11.64 -15.40 -14.77
CA PRO A 9 -12.55 -16.52 -14.87
C PRO A 9 -13.52 -16.56 -13.68
N ALA A 10 -14.83 -16.64 -13.95
CA ALA A 10 -15.84 -16.60 -12.89
C ALA A 10 -15.70 -17.78 -11.91
N GLU A 11 -15.35 -18.95 -12.42
CA GLU A 11 -15.24 -20.20 -11.65
C GLU A 11 -14.22 -20.17 -10.51
N ILE A 12 -13.20 -19.32 -10.60
CA ILE A 12 -12.21 -19.17 -9.52
C ILE A 12 -12.61 -18.09 -8.51
N THR A 13 -13.68 -17.32 -8.75
CA THR A 13 -14.05 -16.20 -7.89
C THR A 13 -14.88 -16.64 -6.69
N ALA A 14 -14.75 -15.91 -5.58
CA ALA A 14 -15.63 -15.99 -4.43
C ALA A 14 -15.92 -14.60 -3.87
N CYS A 15 -17.08 -14.42 -3.29
CA CYS A 15 -17.45 -13.15 -2.69
C CYS A 15 -16.53 -12.81 -1.50
N PRO A 16 -15.81 -11.68 -1.51
CA PRO A 16 -14.94 -11.30 -0.40
C PRO A 16 -15.74 -10.95 0.87
N ARG A 17 -17.06 -10.64 0.73
CA ARG A 17 -17.94 -10.34 1.85
C ARG A 17 -18.46 -11.58 2.54
N CYS A 18 -19.10 -12.52 1.81
CA CYS A 18 -19.77 -13.68 2.39
C CYS A 18 -19.15 -15.05 2.05
N GLY A 19 -18.20 -15.12 1.11
CA GLY A 19 -17.53 -16.35 0.69
C GLY A 19 -18.30 -17.19 -0.35
N LYS A 20 -19.49 -16.79 -0.76
CA LYS A 20 -20.24 -17.50 -1.81
C LYS A 20 -19.47 -17.47 -3.12
N ALA A 21 -19.32 -18.62 -3.77
CA ALA A 21 -18.69 -18.80 -5.06
C ALA A 21 -19.66 -19.49 -6.03
N PRO A 22 -19.52 -19.25 -7.34
CA PRO A 22 -18.76 -18.17 -7.96
C PRO A 22 -19.47 -16.83 -7.87
N LEU A 23 -18.77 -15.75 -8.26
CA LEU A 23 -19.41 -14.47 -8.57
C LEU A 23 -19.97 -14.48 -10.00
N SER A 24 -21.07 -13.77 -10.23
CA SER A 24 -21.67 -13.59 -11.55
C SER A 24 -21.14 -12.32 -12.21
N ALA A 25 -20.60 -12.43 -13.43
CA ALA A 25 -20.20 -11.27 -14.23
C ALA A 25 -21.42 -10.63 -14.88
N GLY A 26 -21.67 -9.35 -14.60
CA GLY A 26 -22.70 -8.53 -15.22
C GLY A 26 -22.13 -7.45 -16.14
N THR A 27 -23.03 -6.64 -16.73
CA THR A 27 -22.60 -5.47 -17.52
C THR A 27 -22.06 -4.38 -16.59
N GLY A 28 -20.76 -4.16 -16.59
CA GLY A 28 -20.11 -3.10 -15.80
C GLY A 28 -19.90 -3.41 -14.32
N HIS A 29 -20.27 -4.59 -13.83
CA HIS A 29 -20.04 -4.99 -12.44
C HIS A 29 -20.03 -6.52 -12.29
N TRP A 30 -19.44 -6.99 -11.18
CA TRP A 30 -19.60 -8.34 -10.68
C TRP A 30 -20.64 -8.36 -9.56
N GLN A 31 -21.35 -9.47 -9.38
CA GLN A 31 -22.39 -9.60 -8.36
C GLN A 31 -22.25 -10.92 -7.60
N CYS A 32 -22.59 -10.87 -6.32
CA CYS A 32 -22.73 -12.06 -5.48
C CYS A 32 -24.19 -12.48 -5.37
N ASP A 33 -24.52 -13.71 -5.77
CA ASP A 33 -25.87 -14.25 -5.66
C ASP A 33 -26.28 -14.53 -4.20
N GLY A 34 -25.34 -14.68 -3.28
CA GLY A 34 -25.60 -14.91 -1.86
C GLY A 34 -25.99 -13.65 -1.11
N CYS A 35 -25.12 -12.66 -1.03
CA CYS A 35 -25.36 -11.43 -0.26
C CYS A 35 -25.79 -10.23 -1.11
N LYS A 36 -25.98 -10.41 -2.42
CA LYS A 36 -26.39 -9.41 -3.41
C LYS A 36 -25.41 -8.20 -3.54
N ALA A 37 -24.21 -8.31 -2.97
CA ALA A 37 -23.19 -7.28 -3.12
C ALA A 37 -22.82 -7.13 -4.59
N GLN A 38 -22.65 -5.88 -5.04
CA GLN A 38 -22.18 -5.52 -6.38
C GLN A 38 -20.75 -4.99 -6.28
N PHE A 39 -19.92 -5.37 -7.24
CA PHE A 39 -18.50 -5.03 -7.30
C PHE A 39 -18.23 -4.33 -8.63
N PRO A 40 -17.92 -3.03 -8.64
CA PRO A 40 -17.79 -2.27 -9.88
C PRO A 40 -16.55 -2.63 -10.67
N LEU A 41 -16.54 -2.24 -11.94
CA LEU A 41 -15.35 -2.17 -12.79
C LEU A 41 -14.85 -0.72 -12.82
N LEU A 42 -13.56 -0.52 -12.55
CA LEU A 42 -12.89 0.77 -12.69
C LEU A 42 -12.00 0.73 -13.94
N ASP A 43 -12.37 1.44 -14.98
CA ASP A 43 -11.68 1.38 -16.29
C ASP A 43 -11.44 -0.07 -16.77
N GLY A 44 -12.45 -0.93 -16.60
CA GLY A 44 -12.39 -2.36 -16.96
C GLY A 44 -11.69 -3.27 -15.94
N VAL A 45 -11.12 -2.71 -14.87
CA VAL A 45 -10.49 -3.48 -13.78
C VAL A 45 -11.54 -3.89 -12.76
N PRO A 46 -11.67 -5.19 -12.43
CA PRO A 46 -12.56 -5.62 -11.35
C PRO A 46 -12.13 -5.04 -10.00
N CYS A 47 -13.09 -4.49 -9.25
CA CYS A 47 -12.89 -3.97 -7.91
C CYS A 47 -13.61 -4.87 -6.90
N LEU A 48 -12.91 -5.88 -6.39
CA LEU A 48 -13.47 -6.94 -5.55
C LEU A 48 -13.12 -6.77 -4.07
N PHE A 49 -13.37 -5.57 -3.52
CA PHE A 49 -13.29 -5.34 -2.06
C PHE A 49 -14.54 -5.87 -1.35
N ALA A 50 -14.41 -6.26 -0.10
CA ALA A 50 -15.56 -6.73 0.70
C ALA A 50 -16.66 -5.66 0.84
N GLU A 51 -16.26 -4.39 0.97
CA GLU A 51 -17.13 -3.21 1.02
C GLU A 51 -16.66 -2.20 -0.05
N PRO A 52 -17.01 -2.42 -1.34
CA PRO A 52 -16.42 -1.66 -2.44
C PRO A 52 -16.73 -0.16 -2.37
N GLU A 53 -17.97 0.21 -2.02
CA GLU A 53 -18.39 1.62 -1.96
C GLU A 53 -17.59 2.40 -0.92
N ALA A 54 -17.47 1.88 0.30
CA ALA A 54 -16.75 2.53 1.37
C ALA A 54 -15.24 2.59 1.08
N THR A 55 -14.66 1.51 0.56
CA THR A 55 -13.24 1.46 0.21
C THR A 55 -12.91 2.43 -0.92
N LEU A 56 -13.74 2.50 -1.96
CA LEU A 56 -13.56 3.45 -3.07
C LEU A 56 -13.78 4.90 -2.61
N GLY A 57 -14.74 5.13 -1.71
CA GLY A 57 -14.97 6.44 -1.08
C GLY A 57 -13.73 6.91 -0.31
N GLU A 58 -13.11 6.02 0.47
CA GLU A 58 -11.87 6.34 1.20
C GLU A 58 -10.71 6.62 0.23
N TRP A 59 -10.51 5.83 -0.81
CA TRP A 59 -9.50 6.08 -1.82
C TRP A 59 -9.74 7.38 -2.59
N SER A 60 -10.98 7.71 -2.89
CA SER A 60 -11.36 9.00 -3.51
C SER A 60 -11.01 10.19 -2.59
N GLY A 61 -11.26 10.05 -1.28
CA GLY A 61 -10.86 11.03 -0.28
C GLY A 61 -9.33 11.22 -0.21
N ARG A 62 -8.58 10.12 -0.20
CA ARG A 62 -7.09 10.15 -0.23
C ARG A 62 -6.55 10.78 -1.52
N LEU A 63 -7.19 10.53 -2.66
CA LEU A 63 -6.84 11.19 -3.92
C LEU A 63 -7.11 12.69 -3.86
N HIS A 64 -8.27 13.10 -3.37
CA HIS A 64 -8.60 14.52 -3.22
C HIS A 64 -7.56 15.23 -2.34
N LEU A 65 -7.20 14.65 -1.21
CA LEU A 65 -6.16 15.20 -0.32
C LEU A 65 -4.81 15.32 -1.02
N LEU A 66 -4.38 14.30 -1.78
CA LEU A 66 -3.13 14.35 -2.56
C LEU A 66 -3.16 15.49 -3.59
N LEU A 67 -4.27 15.64 -4.33
CA LEU A 67 -4.38 16.69 -5.35
C LEU A 67 -4.34 18.10 -4.72
N VAL A 68 -5.00 18.29 -3.57
CA VAL A 68 -4.93 19.54 -2.80
C VAL A 68 -3.50 19.80 -2.31
N GLN A 69 -2.79 18.79 -1.80
CA GLN A 69 -1.40 18.94 -1.37
C GLN A 69 -0.46 19.32 -2.52
N LEU A 70 -0.68 18.75 -3.73
CA LEU A 70 0.10 19.11 -4.92
C LEU A 70 -0.19 20.55 -5.37
N ASP A 71 -1.46 21.01 -5.33
CA ASP A 71 -1.82 22.39 -5.62
C ASP A 71 -1.16 23.36 -4.62
N GLN A 72 -1.21 23.06 -3.33
CA GLN A 72 -0.55 23.88 -2.30
C GLN A 72 0.97 23.88 -2.47
N HIS A 73 1.57 22.74 -2.86
CA HIS A 73 3.01 22.68 -3.14
C HIS A 73 3.38 23.54 -4.33
N ALA A 74 2.62 23.49 -5.43
CA ALA A 74 2.83 24.34 -6.58
C ALA A 74 2.71 25.83 -6.25
N GLN A 75 1.73 26.23 -5.41
CA GLN A 75 1.59 27.60 -4.92
C GLN A 75 2.79 28.06 -4.09
N ARG A 76 3.32 27.20 -3.20
CA ARG A 76 4.54 27.51 -2.42
C ARG A 76 5.76 27.69 -3.32
N LEU A 77 5.91 26.86 -4.36
CA LEU A 77 6.99 27.00 -5.33
C LEU A 77 6.86 28.30 -6.12
N ALA A 78 5.65 28.68 -6.54
CA ALA A 78 5.40 29.96 -7.20
C ALA A 78 5.74 31.16 -6.31
N ALA A 79 5.29 31.16 -5.05
CA ALA A 79 5.61 32.22 -4.10
C ALA A 79 7.12 32.31 -3.83
N ALA A 80 7.83 31.17 -3.77
CA ALA A 80 9.28 31.17 -3.59
C ALA A 80 10.05 31.77 -4.80
N LEU A 81 9.48 31.75 -6.01
CA LEU A 81 10.05 32.37 -7.20
C LEU A 81 10.02 33.90 -7.19
N ASP A 82 9.15 34.52 -6.37
CA ASP A 82 9.08 35.96 -6.17
C ASP A 82 10.21 36.51 -5.31
N GLY A 83 11.02 35.64 -4.70
CA GLY A 83 12.19 36.00 -3.89
C GLY A 83 13.22 36.82 -4.68
N LYS A 84 13.70 37.94 -4.10
CA LYS A 84 14.59 38.89 -4.78
C LYS A 84 16.04 38.40 -4.87
N ASP A 85 16.49 37.58 -3.92
CA ASP A 85 17.90 37.17 -3.76
C ASP A 85 18.12 35.70 -4.11
N LEU A 86 17.39 35.16 -5.08
CA LEU A 86 17.56 33.78 -5.53
C LEU A 86 18.78 33.65 -6.43
N TRP A 87 19.63 32.67 -6.13
CA TRP A 87 20.65 32.26 -7.11
C TRP A 87 19.99 31.76 -8.39
N GLU A 88 20.66 31.94 -9.53
CA GLU A 88 20.17 31.48 -10.83
C GLU A 88 19.81 29.99 -10.83
N ALA A 89 20.68 29.14 -10.25
CA ALA A 89 20.44 27.71 -10.13
C ALA A 89 19.23 27.39 -9.22
N THR A 90 18.99 28.20 -8.17
CA THR A 90 17.80 28.04 -7.32
C THR A 90 16.53 28.40 -8.08
N ARG A 91 16.52 29.50 -8.81
CA ARG A 91 15.41 29.93 -9.65
C ARG A 91 15.05 28.84 -10.68
N ALA A 92 16.04 28.37 -11.45
CA ALA A 92 15.87 27.32 -12.44
C ALA A 92 15.31 26.02 -11.83
N ARG A 93 15.78 25.65 -10.62
CA ARG A 93 15.25 24.49 -9.88
C ARG A 93 13.79 24.68 -9.49
N LEU A 94 13.43 25.83 -8.94
CA LEU A 94 12.06 26.12 -8.50
C LEU A 94 11.09 26.19 -9.67
N GLU A 95 11.48 26.82 -10.78
CA GLU A 95 10.68 26.86 -12.03
C GLU A 95 10.38 25.46 -12.52
N ARG A 96 11.41 24.60 -12.62
CA ARG A 96 11.26 23.21 -13.05
C ARG A 96 10.31 22.43 -12.14
N LEU A 97 10.49 22.51 -10.81
CA LEU A 97 9.64 21.84 -9.85
C LEU A 97 8.20 22.36 -9.89
N HIS A 98 8.00 23.68 -10.07
CA HIS A 98 6.68 24.28 -10.17
C HIS A 98 5.91 23.74 -11.39
N VAL A 99 6.53 23.78 -12.58
CA VAL A 99 5.93 23.25 -13.81
C VAL A 99 5.64 21.76 -13.67
N ALA A 100 6.62 20.98 -13.21
CA ALA A 100 6.47 19.53 -13.07
C ALA A 100 5.38 19.15 -12.06
N THR A 101 5.26 19.86 -10.93
CA THR A 101 4.25 19.58 -9.90
C THR A 101 2.84 19.82 -10.44
N ARG A 102 2.61 20.90 -11.18
CA ARG A 102 1.31 21.18 -11.81
C ARG A 102 0.92 20.13 -12.84
N GLU A 103 1.87 19.76 -13.69
CA GLU A 103 1.63 18.76 -14.72
C GLU A 103 1.45 17.36 -14.10
N HIS A 104 2.23 17.00 -13.08
CA HIS A 104 2.07 15.77 -12.33
C HIS A 104 0.68 15.64 -11.71
N ARG A 105 0.19 16.71 -11.09
CA ARG A 105 -1.18 16.78 -10.56
C ARG A 105 -2.21 16.49 -11.65
N ARG A 106 -2.05 17.08 -12.85
CA ARG A 106 -2.94 16.86 -13.99
C ARG A 106 -2.91 15.40 -14.47
N LEU A 107 -1.71 14.82 -14.59
CA LEU A 107 -1.51 13.45 -15.06
C LEU A 107 -2.09 12.43 -14.06
N LEU A 108 -1.86 12.62 -12.76
CA LEU A 108 -2.45 11.76 -11.72
C LEU A 108 -3.98 11.88 -11.70
N GLY A 109 -4.51 13.09 -11.80
CA GLY A 109 -5.96 13.32 -11.89
C GLY A 109 -6.59 12.60 -13.08
N ALA A 110 -5.92 12.61 -14.24
CA ALA A 110 -6.40 11.92 -15.44
C ALA A 110 -6.30 10.38 -15.29
N LEU A 111 -5.22 9.86 -14.73
CA LEU A 111 -5.06 8.43 -14.50
C LEU A 111 -6.11 7.88 -13.52
N LEU A 112 -6.42 8.64 -12.46
CA LEU A 112 -7.30 8.25 -11.37
C LEU A 112 -8.74 8.78 -11.52
N ALA A 113 -9.09 9.38 -12.67
CA ALA A 113 -10.43 9.85 -12.95
C ALA A 113 -11.54 8.78 -12.72
N PRO A 114 -11.33 7.49 -13.04
CA PRO A 114 -12.32 6.46 -12.76
C PRO A 114 -12.71 6.34 -11.27
N LEU A 115 -11.81 6.71 -10.36
CA LEU A 115 -12.06 6.69 -8.92
C LEU A 115 -13.02 7.80 -8.46
N VAL A 116 -12.98 8.96 -9.13
CA VAL A 116 -13.80 10.15 -8.79
C VAL A 116 -15.21 10.05 -9.36
N THR A 117 -15.36 9.46 -10.55
CA THR A 117 -16.66 9.29 -11.22
C THR A 117 -17.54 8.25 -10.54
N SER A 118 -16.97 7.36 -9.75
CA SER A 118 -17.67 6.41 -8.91
C SER A 118 -18.20 7.12 -7.65
N ARG A 119 -19.32 7.84 -7.75
CA ARG A 119 -19.98 8.46 -6.59
C ARG A 119 -20.59 7.36 -5.71
N HIS A 120 -19.88 7.00 -4.68
CA HIS A 120 -20.38 6.08 -3.66
C HIS A 120 -20.57 6.86 -2.36
N GLY A 121 -21.81 7.17 -2.05
CA GLY A 121 -22.20 7.76 -0.76
C GLY A 121 -22.25 6.68 0.32
N ALA A 122 -21.10 6.11 0.69
CA ALA A 122 -21.05 5.20 1.81
C ALA A 122 -21.38 5.96 3.10
N SER A 123 -22.35 5.46 3.88
CA SER A 123 -22.64 6.00 5.20
C SER A 123 -21.44 5.76 6.14
N LEU A 124 -21.34 6.59 7.20
CA LEU A 124 -20.32 6.37 8.25
C LEU A 124 -20.44 4.96 8.84
N GLU A 125 -21.63 4.42 9.00
CA GLU A 125 -21.88 3.06 9.47
C GLU A 125 -21.31 2.01 8.53
N THR A 126 -21.46 2.20 7.21
CA THR A 126 -20.85 1.32 6.21
C THR A 126 -19.33 1.39 6.27
N HIS A 127 -18.76 2.58 6.44
CA HIS A 127 -17.32 2.77 6.60
C HIS A 127 -16.80 2.09 7.86
N LEU A 128 -17.50 2.20 8.97
CA LEU A 128 -17.15 1.53 10.23
C LEU A 128 -17.36 0.00 10.17
N ALA A 129 -18.32 -0.46 9.36
CA ALA A 129 -18.56 -1.88 9.15
C ALA A 129 -17.54 -2.54 8.20
N LEU A 130 -16.58 -1.78 7.66
CA LEU A 130 -15.53 -2.32 6.80
C LEU A 130 -14.84 -3.50 7.47
N ARG A 131 -14.96 -4.62 6.82
CA ARG A 131 -14.26 -5.86 7.22
C ARG A 131 -12.81 -5.87 6.77
N THR A 132 -12.47 -5.01 5.82
CA THR A 132 -11.12 -4.72 5.35
C THR A 132 -10.89 -3.23 5.52
N ARG A 133 -9.86 -2.88 6.26
CA ARG A 133 -9.51 -1.49 6.54
C ARG A 133 -8.24 -1.12 5.81
N LEU A 134 -8.26 0.00 5.10
CA LEU A 134 -7.04 0.53 4.51
C LEU A 134 -6.05 0.92 5.61
N PRO A 135 -4.75 0.62 5.45
CA PRO A 135 -3.72 1.05 6.39
C PRO A 135 -3.79 2.58 6.58
N PRO A 136 -3.84 3.07 7.83
CA PRO A 136 -4.04 4.50 8.11
C PRO A 136 -2.87 5.39 7.65
N ASP A 137 -1.68 4.84 7.61
CA ASP A 137 -0.41 5.48 7.26
C ASP A 137 -0.09 5.44 5.75
N GLN A 138 -0.89 4.72 4.94
CA GLN A 138 -0.67 4.61 3.50
C GLN A 138 -1.55 5.58 2.72
N GLY A 139 -0.92 6.56 2.06
CA GLY A 139 -1.58 7.41 1.07
C GLY A 139 -1.73 6.71 -0.30
N ILE A 140 -2.50 7.32 -1.21
CA ILE A 140 -2.67 6.78 -2.58
C ILE A 140 -1.35 6.77 -3.37
N ALA A 141 -0.42 7.69 -3.06
CA ALA A 141 0.91 7.75 -3.65
C ALA A 141 1.96 6.86 -2.95
N SER A 142 1.56 6.07 -1.93
CA SER A 142 2.45 5.06 -1.36
C SER A 142 2.92 4.12 -2.46
N TYR A 143 4.22 3.83 -2.45
CA TYR A 143 4.86 3.02 -3.50
C TYR A 143 4.83 3.62 -4.92
N TYR A 144 4.52 4.92 -5.08
CA TYR A 144 4.52 5.58 -6.38
C TYR A 144 5.87 5.43 -7.13
N ALA A 145 6.99 5.54 -6.43
CA ALA A 145 8.31 5.38 -7.00
C ALA A 145 8.56 3.97 -7.60
N ASN A 146 7.87 2.94 -7.07
CA ASN A 146 7.97 1.58 -7.59
C ASN A 146 7.41 1.48 -9.03
N ALA A 147 6.45 2.31 -9.39
CA ALA A 147 5.93 2.35 -10.76
C ALA A 147 7.02 2.72 -11.78
N HIS A 148 7.89 3.68 -11.44
CA HIS A 148 9.02 4.07 -12.28
C HIS A 148 10.10 2.99 -12.33
N ARG A 149 10.41 2.36 -11.19
CA ARG A 149 11.30 1.21 -11.15
C ARG A 149 10.76 0.09 -12.05
N ASP A 150 9.50 -0.26 -11.91
CA ASP A 150 8.87 -1.37 -12.62
C ASP A 150 8.85 -1.15 -14.14
N TRP A 151 8.48 0.03 -14.60
CA TRP A 151 8.11 0.25 -15.99
C TRP A 151 8.99 1.23 -16.76
N CYS A 152 10.10 1.69 -16.14
CA CYS A 152 11.00 2.64 -16.81
C CYS A 152 12.47 2.29 -16.65
N TRP A 153 13.01 2.20 -15.42
CA TRP A 153 14.46 2.13 -15.24
C TRP A 153 14.97 0.94 -14.40
N GLY A 154 14.11 0.13 -13.82
CA GLY A 154 14.49 -0.94 -12.90
C GLY A 154 14.81 -2.28 -13.54
N ASP A 155 15.19 -2.35 -14.81
CA ASP A 155 15.40 -3.62 -15.53
C ASP A 155 16.40 -4.55 -14.84
N ALA A 156 17.48 -4.03 -14.25
CA ALA A 156 18.46 -4.83 -13.52
C ALA A 156 17.86 -5.45 -12.23
N GLU A 157 17.05 -4.69 -11.49
CA GLU A 157 16.35 -5.14 -10.30
C GLU A 157 15.28 -6.18 -10.65
N ASN A 158 14.48 -5.89 -11.68
CA ASN A 158 13.43 -6.77 -12.17
C ASN A 158 14.00 -8.11 -12.69
N ALA A 159 15.09 -8.06 -13.45
CA ALA A 159 15.76 -9.25 -13.95
C ALA A 159 16.36 -10.11 -12.82
N ALA A 160 16.98 -9.50 -11.82
CA ALA A 160 17.51 -10.20 -10.66
C ALA A 160 16.40 -10.85 -9.83
N SER A 161 15.28 -10.16 -9.62
CA SER A 161 14.10 -10.66 -8.92
C SER A 161 13.48 -11.85 -9.66
N LEU A 162 13.28 -11.73 -10.96
CA LEU A 162 12.75 -12.81 -11.79
C LEU A 162 13.67 -14.03 -11.78
N ALA A 163 15.00 -13.84 -11.86
CA ALA A 163 15.96 -14.94 -11.84
C ALA A 163 15.87 -15.75 -10.54
N GLY A 164 15.78 -15.09 -9.38
CA GLY A 164 15.61 -15.74 -8.08
C GLY A 164 14.32 -16.55 -8.00
N LEU A 165 13.20 -15.98 -8.46
CA LEU A 165 11.90 -16.68 -8.48
C LEU A 165 11.90 -17.88 -9.44
N ARG A 166 12.49 -17.75 -10.62
CA ARG A 166 12.62 -18.86 -11.58
C ARG A 166 13.43 -20.01 -10.99
N GLN A 167 14.53 -19.70 -10.33
CA GLN A 167 15.37 -20.72 -9.68
C GLN A 167 14.59 -21.47 -8.58
N ALA A 168 13.83 -20.75 -7.75
CA ALA A 168 13.02 -21.36 -6.70
C ALA A 168 11.86 -22.21 -7.24
N LEU A 169 11.29 -21.86 -8.39
CA LEU A 169 10.20 -22.59 -9.03
C LEU A 169 10.67 -23.82 -9.82
N ALA A 170 11.91 -23.83 -10.32
CA ALA A 170 12.41 -24.83 -11.27
C ALA A 170 12.17 -26.29 -10.86
N PRO A 171 12.34 -26.70 -9.59
CA PRO A 171 12.14 -28.10 -9.20
C PRO A 171 10.70 -28.61 -9.36
N GLY A 172 9.71 -27.69 -9.34
CA GLY A 172 8.29 -28.03 -9.36
C GLY A 172 7.60 -27.87 -10.73
N GLY A 173 8.34 -27.57 -11.81
CA GLY A 173 7.79 -27.36 -13.15
C GLY A 173 7.04 -26.01 -13.32
N PRO A 174 6.21 -25.88 -14.38
CA PRO A 174 5.52 -24.63 -14.70
C PRO A 174 4.66 -24.09 -13.54
N PRO A 175 4.46 -22.75 -13.44
CA PRO A 175 3.72 -22.18 -12.34
C PRO A 175 2.21 -22.44 -12.38
N GLY A 176 1.65 -22.84 -13.52
CA GLY A 176 0.20 -23.01 -13.69
C GLY A 176 -0.57 -21.70 -13.50
N ARG A 177 -1.80 -21.79 -13.01
CA ARG A 177 -2.61 -20.62 -12.63
C ARG A 177 -1.96 -19.92 -11.44
N THR A 178 -1.55 -18.69 -11.63
CA THR A 178 -0.73 -17.95 -10.68
C THR A 178 -1.52 -16.78 -10.08
N LEU A 179 -1.47 -16.64 -8.77
CA LEU A 179 -1.93 -15.44 -8.05
C LEU A 179 -0.72 -14.72 -7.46
N VAL A 180 -0.60 -13.42 -7.72
CA VAL A 180 0.39 -12.55 -7.08
C VAL A 180 -0.33 -11.63 -6.10
N LEU A 181 -0.09 -11.80 -4.81
CA LEU A 181 -0.64 -10.99 -3.74
C LEU A 181 0.27 -9.80 -3.48
N GLY A 182 -0.28 -8.58 -3.44
CA GLY A 182 0.52 -7.36 -3.30
C GLY A 182 1.40 -7.11 -4.51
N ALA A 183 0.82 -7.21 -5.71
CA ALA A 183 1.55 -7.10 -6.98
C ALA A 183 2.18 -5.72 -7.21
N GLY A 184 1.78 -4.69 -6.46
CA GLY A 184 2.25 -3.32 -6.64
C GLY A 184 1.92 -2.80 -8.03
N ALA A 185 2.91 -2.20 -8.72
CA ALA A 185 2.76 -1.77 -10.11
C ALA A 185 2.85 -2.93 -11.12
N GLY A 186 3.07 -4.18 -10.66
CA GLY A 186 2.81 -5.41 -11.39
C GLY A 186 3.91 -5.94 -12.29
N ARG A 187 5.09 -5.32 -12.34
CA ARG A 187 6.16 -5.74 -13.25
C ARG A 187 6.62 -7.18 -12.98
N LEU A 188 6.86 -7.55 -11.75
CA LEU A 188 7.30 -8.89 -11.42
C LEU A 188 6.25 -9.96 -11.76
N ALA A 189 4.95 -9.66 -11.54
CA ALA A 189 3.85 -10.52 -11.95
C ALA A 189 3.79 -10.67 -13.48
N TRP A 190 4.02 -9.57 -14.20
CA TRP A 190 4.07 -9.56 -15.66
C TRP A 190 5.27 -10.33 -16.19
N ASP A 191 6.46 -10.14 -15.64
CA ASP A 191 7.69 -10.86 -16.02
C ASP A 191 7.54 -12.37 -15.80
N LEU A 192 6.93 -12.80 -14.68
CA LEU A 192 6.59 -14.21 -14.41
C LEU A 192 5.63 -14.77 -15.47
N HIS A 193 4.55 -14.02 -15.77
CA HIS A 193 3.55 -14.42 -16.76
C HIS A 193 4.15 -14.60 -18.15
N GLN A 194 4.98 -13.64 -18.56
CA GLN A 194 5.61 -13.67 -19.89
C GLN A 194 6.65 -14.77 -20.03
N SER A 195 7.50 -14.96 -19.00
CA SER A 195 8.68 -15.81 -19.10
C SER A 195 8.44 -17.27 -18.72
N LEU A 196 7.41 -17.57 -17.94
CA LEU A 196 7.09 -18.93 -17.48
C LEU A 196 5.81 -19.47 -18.09
N GLU A 197 5.27 -18.77 -19.07
CA GLU A 197 4.10 -19.20 -19.85
C GLU A 197 2.88 -19.59 -19.01
N SER A 198 2.67 -18.87 -17.89
CA SER A 198 1.49 -19.07 -17.04
C SER A 198 0.21 -18.90 -17.87
N PRO A 199 -0.75 -19.84 -17.83
CA PRO A 199 -2.00 -19.73 -18.56
C PRO A 199 -2.90 -18.63 -18.03
N LEU A 200 -2.79 -18.34 -16.74
CA LEU A 200 -3.49 -17.27 -16.03
C LEU A 200 -2.59 -16.70 -14.95
N THR A 201 -2.42 -15.37 -14.93
CA THR A 201 -1.80 -14.68 -13.81
C THR A 201 -2.72 -13.57 -13.34
N VAL A 202 -3.15 -13.62 -12.09
CA VAL A 202 -3.91 -12.56 -11.44
C VAL A 202 -2.96 -11.73 -10.60
N ALA A 203 -2.80 -10.45 -10.96
CA ALA A 203 -1.99 -9.47 -10.23
C ALA A 203 -2.91 -8.66 -9.31
N LEU A 204 -2.97 -9.05 -8.04
CA LEU A 204 -3.84 -8.44 -7.03
C LEU A 204 -3.08 -7.40 -6.23
N ASP A 205 -3.62 -6.19 -6.18
CA ASP A 205 -3.19 -5.15 -5.25
C ASP A 205 -4.39 -4.35 -4.74
N PHE A 206 -4.23 -3.67 -3.61
CA PHE A 206 -5.30 -2.86 -3.02
C PHE A 206 -5.20 -1.37 -3.39
N ASN A 207 -4.06 -0.92 -3.93
CA ASN A 207 -3.83 0.48 -4.29
C ASN A 207 -4.31 0.79 -5.71
N PRO A 208 -5.35 1.63 -5.88
CA PRO A 208 -5.93 1.91 -7.20
C PRO A 208 -4.97 2.64 -8.15
N LEU A 209 -4.02 3.44 -7.64
CA LEU A 209 -3.01 4.08 -8.48
C LEU A 209 -2.17 3.03 -9.21
N LEU A 210 -1.68 2.03 -8.47
CA LEU A 210 -0.79 1.01 -9.01
C LEU A 210 -1.54 0.07 -9.97
N VAL A 211 -2.75 -0.34 -9.60
CA VAL A 211 -3.54 -1.28 -10.42
C VAL A 211 -4.09 -0.63 -11.69
N LEU A 212 -4.57 0.62 -11.63
CA LEU A 212 -5.05 1.32 -12.83
C LEU A 212 -3.91 1.67 -13.78
N LEU A 213 -2.73 2.01 -13.25
CA LEU A 213 -1.51 2.16 -14.04
C LEU A 213 -1.15 0.85 -14.74
N LEU A 214 -1.07 -0.25 -13.97
CA LEU A 214 -0.79 -1.59 -14.51
C LEU A 214 -1.76 -1.94 -15.62
N ALA A 215 -3.06 -1.73 -15.41
CA ALA A 215 -4.09 -2.06 -16.40
C ALA A 215 -3.91 -1.31 -17.73
N ARG A 216 -3.50 -0.05 -17.70
CA ARG A 216 -3.17 0.71 -18.92
C ARG A 216 -1.93 0.17 -19.61
N ILE A 217 -0.86 -0.06 -18.86
CA ILE A 217 0.41 -0.56 -19.40
C ILE A 217 0.24 -1.92 -20.08
N VAL A 218 -0.50 -2.85 -19.46
CA VAL A 218 -0.70 -4.18 -20.04
C VAL A 218 -1.65 -4.20 -21.24
N ARG A 219 -2.45 -3.14 -21.42
CA ARG A 219 -3.22 -2.89 -22.65
C ARG A 219 -2.38 -2.34 -23.81
N GLY A 220 -1.13 -1.91 -23.51
CA GLY A 220 -0.19 -1.38 -24.47
C GLY A 220 -0.05 0.14 -24.44
N ASP A 221 -0.65 0.81 -23.47
CA ASP A 221 -0.51 2.27 -23.30
C ASP A 221 0.89 2.63 -22.82
N ALA A 222 1.41 3.76 -23.29
CA ALA A 222 2.51 4.47 -22.67
C ALA A 222 1.93 5.55 -21.74
N VAL A 223 2.22 5.43 -20.44
CA VAL A 223 1.66 6.33 -19.43
C VAL A 223 2.71 7.34 -18.99
N PRO A 224 2.55 8.63 -19.30
CA PRO A 224 3.48 9.66 -18.86
C PRO A 224 3.26 10.00 -17.39
N LEU A 225 4.31 9.90 -16.56
CA LEU A 225 4.30 10.29 -15.15
C LEU A 225 5.63 10.94 -14.76
N TYR A 226 5.59 11.91 -13.85
CA TYR A 226 6.80 12.53 -13.32
C TYR A 226 7.43 11.69 -12.22
N GLU A 227 8.71 11.41 -12.38
CA GLU A 227 9.60 10.96 -11.31
C GLU A 227 10.16 12.18 -10.59
N PHE A 228 10.10 12.18 -9.26
CA PHE A 228 10.80 13.13 -8.39
C PHE A 228 11.86 12.37 -7.62
N PRO A 229 13.10 12.29 -8.15
CA PRO A 229 14.14 11.45 -7.56
C PRO A 229 14.54 11.92 -6.17
N LEU A 230 14.81 10.97 -5.29
CA LEU A 230 15.44 11.25 -4.02
C LEU A 230 16.92 11.61 -4.27
N SER A 231 17.40 12.75 -3.78
CA SER A 231 18.76 13.27 -4.07
C SER A 231 19.08 13.37 -5.56
N PRO A 232 18.45 14.28 -6.32
CA PRO A 232 18.69 14.43 -7.77
C PRO A 232 20.15 14.69 -8.12
N ARG A 233 20.63 14.14 -9.25
CA ARG A 233 22.02 14.28 -9.69
C ARG A 233 22.35 15.65 -10.26
N SER A 234 21.37 16.29 -10.89
CA SER A 234 21.50 17.57 -11.57
C SER A 234 20.22 18.40 -11.48
N LEU A 235 20.25 19.62 -12.00
CA LEU A 235 19.04 20.42 -12.18
C LEU A 235 18.02 19.74 -13.09
N ALA A 236 18.50 19.05 -14.13
CA ALA A 236 17.63 18.31 -15.04
C ALA A 236 16.88 17.15 -14.35
N ASP A 237 17.47 16.61 -13.31
CA ASP A 237 16.94 15.45 -12.57
C ASP A 237 15.99 15.83 -11.41
N GLN A 238 15.76 17.13 -11.15
CA GLN A 238 14.86 17.57 -10.06
C GLN A 238 13.42 17.05 -10.23
N ALA A 239 12.98 16.94 -11.48
CA ALA A 239 11.73 16.30 -11.88
C ALA A 239 11.88 15.80 -13.32
N VAL A 240 11.63 14.53 -13.54
CA VAL A 240 11.83 13.87 -14.84
C VAL A 240 10.52 13.26 -15.31
N LEU A 241 10.01 13.72 -16.45
CA LEU A 241 8.86 13.09 -17.11
C LEU A 241 9.33 11.76 -17.71
N ARG A 242 8.70 10.66 -17.29
CA ARG A 242 8.96 9.33 -17.78
C ARG A 242 7.77 8.78 -18.54
N GLU A 243 8.02 7.98 -19.55
CA GLU A 243 7.00 7.13 -20.18
C GLU A 243 7.09 5.73 -19.59
N LEU A 244 6.03 5.31 -18.90
CA LEU A 244 5.92 4.00 -18.30
C LEU A 244 5.18 3.08 -19.28
N ARG A 245 5.84 2.00 -19.70
CA ARG A 245 5.28 1.06 -20.69
C ARG A 245 5.82 -0.36 -20.53
N ALA A 246 5.06 -1.35 -20.99
CA ALA A 246 5.55 -2.71 -21.07
C ALA A 246 6.66 -2.84 -22.13
N PRO A 247 7.73 -3.61 -21.87
CA PRO A 247 8.80 -3.83 -22.84
C PRO A 247 8.37 -4.70 -24.04
N ALA A 248 7.26 -5.43 -23.92
CA ALA A 248 6.68 -6.25 -24.97
C ALA A 248 5.16 -6.32 -24.81
N PRO A 249 4.39 -6.72 -25.84
CA PRO A 249 2.96 -6.98 -25.71
C PRO A 249 2.67 -8.02 -24.64
N THR A 250 1.65 -7.76 -23.82
CA THR A 250 1.23 -8.69 -22.77
C THR A 250 0.56 -9.92 -23.39
N ARG A 251 0.98 -11.11 -22.99
CA ARG A 251 0.35 -12.38 -23.40
C ARG A 251 -1.07 -12.46 -22.81
N PRO A 252 -2.00 -13.15 -23.49
CA PRO A 252 -3.34 -13.40 -22.94
C PRO A 252 -3.30 -14.11 -21.58
N GLY A 253 -4.28 -13.85 -20.72
CA GLY A 253 -4.39 -14.48 -19.40
C GLY A 253 -3.76 -13.67 -18.26
N PHE A 254 -3.31 -12.45 -18.48
CA PHE A 254 -2.86 -11.55 -17.43
C PHE A 254 -4.01 -10.64 -16.96
N VAL A 255 -4.31 -10.65 -15.66
CA VAL A 255 -5.48 -9.95 -15.07
C VAL A 255 -5.06 -9.05 -13.93
N PRO A 256 -5.03 -7.72 -14.09
CA PRO A 256 -4.98 -6.79 -12.98
C PRO A 256 -6.27 -6.84 -12.15
N LEU A 257 -6.14 -6.87 -10.82
CA LEU A 257 -7.28 -6.97 -9.91
C LEU A 257 -7.12 -6.02 -8.73
N LEU A 258 -8.12 -5.19 -8.49
CA LEU A 258 -8.20 -4.33 -7.32
C LEU A 258 -8.95 -5.05 -6.19
N ALA A 259 -8.21 -5.55 -5.20
CA ALA A 259 -8.76 -6.30 -4.07
C ALA A 259 -7.80 -6.31 -2.88
N ASP A 260 -8.25 -6.87 -1.75
CA ASP A 260 -7.49 -6.96 -0.52
C ASP A 260 -6.88 -8.37 -0.34
N ALA A 261 -5.58 -8.44 -0.14
CA ALA A 261 -4.86 -9.68 0.13
C ALA A 261 -5.29 -10.35 1.45
N LEU A 262 -5.83 -9.60 2.40
CA LEU A 262 -6.42 -10.13 3.64
C LEU A 262 -7.76 -10.82 3.40
N ARG A 263 -8.44 -10.50 2.28
CA ARG A 263 -9.73 -11.05 1.88
C ARG A 263 -9.78 -11.34 0.38
N PRO A 264 -8.86 -12.18 -0.12
CA PRO A 264 -8.77 -12.46 -1.55
C PRO A 264 -10.10 -13.05 -2.07
N PRO A 265 -10.62 -12.52 -3.19
CA PRO A 265 -11.95 -12.86 -3.70
C PRO A 265 -11.93 -14.14 -4.54
N PHE A 266 -11.39 -15.22 -4.01
CA PHE A 266 -11.22 -16.48 -4.73
C PHE A 266 -11.77 -17.67 -3.96
N ALA A 267 -12.24 -18.65 -4.73
CA ALA A 267 -12.64 -19.95 -4.20
C ALA A 267 -11.39 -20.74 -3.70
N PRO A 268 -11.55 -21.66 -2.75
CA PRO A 268 -10.49 -22.57 -2.37
C PRO A 268 -9.93 -23.36 -3.58
N ALA A 269 -8.65 -23.72 -3.52
CA ALA A 269 -7.96 -24.53 -4.54
C ALA A 269 -8.00 -23.94 -5.98
N SER A 270 -8.06 -22.61 -6.10
CA SER A 270 -8.17 -21.93 -7.40
C SER A 270 -6.84 -21.73 -8.14
N PHE A 271 -5.71 -21.84 -7.45
CA PHE A 271 -4.39 -21.54 -8.02
C PHE A 271 -3.40 -22.67 -7.82
N ASP A 272 -2.49 -22.81 -8.78
CA ASP A 272 -1.38 -23.75 -8.72
C ASP A 272 -0.14 -23.12 -8.06
N THR A 273 0.00 -21.80 -8.18
CA THR A 273 1.05 -21.03 -7.53
C THR A 273 0.49 -19.73 -6.92
N VAL A 274 0.85 -19.44 -5.68
CA VAL A 274 0.62 -18.13 -5.04
C VAL A 274 1.97 -17.50 -4.76
N VAL A 275 2.17 -16.27 -5.24
CA VAL A 275 3.40 -15.48 -5.06
C VAL A 275 3.13 -14.31 -4.11
N THR A 276 4.01 -14.13 -3.13
CA THR A 276 3.96 -13.03 -2.16
C THR A 276 5.23 -12.18 -2.25
N PRO A 277 5.34 -11.28 -3.25
CA PRO A 277 6.50 -10.42 -3.39
C PRO A 277 6.38 -9.20 -2.47
N TRP A 278 7.32 -9.01 -1.53
CA TRP A 278 7.39 -7.82 -0.66
C TRP A 278 6.08 -7.50 0.10
N VAL A 279 5.28 -8.51 0.45
CA VAL A 279 3.96 -8.29 1.05
C VAL A 279 3.78 -8.99 2.39
N THR A 280 4.51 -10.06 2.67
CA THR A 280 4.30 -10.89 3.85
C THR A 280 4.53 -10.13 5.16
N ASP A 281 5.50 -9.23 5.20
CA ASP A 281 5.91 -8.44 6.36
C ASP A 281 5.13 -7.12 6.54
N ILE A 282 4.42 -6.67 5.50
CA ILE A 282 3.67 -5.40 5.54
C ILE A 282 2.18 -5.58 5.86
N LEU A 283 1.65 -6.80 5.78
CA LEU A 283 0.25 -7.06 6.12
C LEU A 283 0.06 -7.00 7.64
N PRO A 284 -0.95 -6.25 8.15
CA PRO A 284 -1.20 -6.08 9.58
C PRO A 284 -1.92 -7.30 10.19
N GLU A 285 -1.39 -8.48 9.99
CA GLU A 285 -1.99 -9.74 10.42
C GLU A 285 -0.90 -10.75 10.82
N ASP A 286 -1.25 -11.68 11.70
CA ASP A 286 -0.39 -12.83 12.07
C ASP A 286 0.07 -13.59 10.81
N PRO A 287 1.38 -13.72 10.55
CA PRO A 287 1.92 -14.43 9.40
C PRO A 287 1.41 -15.88 9.27
N ARG A 288 1.05 -16.53 10.39
CA ARG A 288 0.49 -17.89 10.40
C ARG A 288 -0.91 -17.93 9.80
N VAL A 289 -1.72 -16.88 10.01
CA VAL A 289 -3.05 -16.72 9.39
C VAL A 289 -2.93 -16.46 7.90
N GLN A 290 -1.97 -15.60 7.51
CA GLN A 290 -1.67 -15.35 6.08
C GLN A 290 -1.26 -16.64 5.37
N ALA A 291 -0.31 -17.40 5.93
CA ALA A 291 0.16 -18.64 5.32
C ALA A 291 -0.96 -19.69 5.19
N ARG A 292 -1.86 -19.83 6.19
CA ARG A 292 -3.05 -20.69 6.08
C ARG A 292 -4.03 -20.23 5.01
N ARG A 293 -4.18 -18.91 4.82
CA ARG A 293 -5.02 -18.35 3.74
C ARG A 293 -4.41 -18.71 2.37
N ILE A 294 -3.10 -18.60 2.21
CA ILE A 294 -2.40 -19.01 0.99
C ILE A 294 -2.60 -20.50 0.74
N ASN A 295 -2.49 -21.35 1.77
CA ASN A 295 -2.76 -22.80 1.66
C ASN A 295 -4.18 -23.06 1.13
N THR A 296 -5.18 -22.34 1.63
CA THR A 296 -6.58 -22.49 1.19
C THR A 296 -6.77 -22.14 -0.29
N LEU A 297 -6.04 -21.13 -0.80
CA LEU A 297 -6.13 -20.70 -2.21
C LEU A 297 -5.46 -21.68 -3.18
N LEU A 298 -4.52 -22.47 -2.70
CA LEU A 298 -3.74 -23.40 -3.52
C LEU A 298 -4.48 -24.73 -3.74
N ALA A 299 -4.44 -25.18 -4.99
CA ALA A 299 -4.84 -26.55 -5.37
C ALA A 299 -3.94 -27.60 -4.66
N PRO A 300 -4.37 -28.86 -4.55
CA PRO A 300 -3.51 -29.94 -4.10
C PRO A 300 -2.20 -29.99 -4.89
N GLY A 301 -1.05 -30.05 -4.21
CA GLY A 301 0.26 -29.99 -4.84
C GLY A 301 0.69 -28.57 -5.31
N GLY A 302 -0.13 -27.57 -5.07
CA GLY A 302 0.20 -26.18 -5.38
C GLY A 302 1.35 -25.64 -4.51
N ARG A 303 1.88 -24.46 -4.86
CA ARG A 303 3.11 -23.92 -4.29
C ARG A 303 2.95 -22.48 -3.83
N TRP A 304 3.52 -22.17 -2.68
CA TRP A 304 3.71 -20.82 -2.19
C TRP A 304 5.13 -20.35 -2.48
N LEU A 305 5.26 -19.26 -3.22
CA LEU A 305 6.52 -18.64 -3.59
C LEU A 305 6.64 -17.27 -2.89
N GLN A 306 7.60 -17.16 -1.99
CA GLN A 306 7.92 -15.93 -1.25
C GLN A 306 9.14 -15.26 -1.88
N PHE A 307 9.10 -13.92 -1.96
CA PHE A 307 10.20 -13.09 -2.41
C PHE A 307 10.21 -11.75 -1.67
N GLY A 308 11.33 -11.33 -1.14
CA GLY A 308 11.55 -10.03 -0.54
C GLY A 308 12.32 -10.10 0.77
N SER A 309 12.75 -8.96 1.28
CA SER A 309 13.25 -8.84 2.64
C SER A 309 12.09 -8.93 3.62
N LEU A 310 12.37 -9.26 4.88
CA LEU A 310 11.39 -9.25 5.96
C LEU A 310 11.69 -8.10 6.90
N ASN A 311 10.76 -7.17 7.00
CA ASN A 311 10.84 -6.02 7.90
C ASN A 311 9.49 -5.83 8.60
N PHE A 312 9.14 -6.80 9.44
CA PHE A 312 7.88 -6.76 10.18
C PHE A 312 7.80 -5.54 11.10
N SER A 313 6.63 -4.90 11.12
CA SER A 313 6.30 -3.77 12.00
C SER A 313 5.03 -4.03 12.81
N LEU A 314 4.75 -5.30 13.14
CA LEU A 314 3.60 -5.68 13.94
C LEU A 314 3.76 -5.23 15.39
N ALA A 315 2.62 -4.89 16.03
CA ALA A 315 2.60 -4.45 17.41
C ALA A 315 3.04 -5.54 18.42
N ASP A 316 2.82 -6.82 18.08
CA ASP A 316 3.31 -7.95 18.85
C ASP A 316 4.67 -8.40 18.30
N PRO A 317 5.77 -8.22 19.04
CA PRO A 317 7.10 -8.66 18.61
C PRO A 317 7.20 -10.17 18.33
N ALA A 318 6.37 -11.00 18.97
CA ALA A 318 6.35 -12.45 18.75
C ALA A 318 5.85 -12.85 17.35
N LEU A 319 5.27 -11.90 16.61
CA LEU A 319 4.81 -12.08 15.23
C LEU A 319 5.80 -11.51 14.19
N CYS A 320 6.88 -10.86 14.64
CA CYS A 320 7.93 -10.33 13.80
C CYS A 320 9.00 -11.38 13.54
N LEU A 321 8.77 -12.24 12.55
CA LEU A 321 9.55 -13.45 12.32
C LEU A 321 10.90 -13.17 11.66
N GLY A 322 11.93 -13.94 12.08
CA GLY A 322 13.23 -14.01 11.39
C GLY A 322 13.24 -15.07 10.27
N ALA A 323 14.31 -15.08 9.49
CA ALA A 323 14.47 -16.00 8.37
C ALA A 323 14.44 -17.48 8.81
N GLU A 324 15.02 -17.76 9.97
CA GLU A 324 15.12 -19.10 10.57
C GLU A 324 13.75 -19.67 10.97
N GLU A 325 12.75 -18.82 11.14
CA GLU A 325 11.39 -19.22 11.54
C GLU A 325 10.49 -19.55 10.34
N LEU A 326 10.87 -19.15 9.12
CA LEU A 326 10.07 -19.36 7.91
C LEU A 326 9.77 -20.84 7.61
N PRO A 327 10.68 -21.80 7.79
CA PRO A 327 10.36 -23.21 7.60
C PRO A 327 9.29 -23.71 8.60
N ALA A 328 9.34 -23.24 9.85
CA ALA A 328 8.34 -23.58 10.86
C ALA A 328 6.99 -22.90 10.54
N LEU A 329 6.99 -21.65 10.10
CA LEU A 329 5.80 -20.97 9.61
C LEU A 329 5.13 -21.75 8.47
N ALA A 330 5.88 -22.15 7.46
CA ALA A 330 5.37 -22.91 6.33
C ALA A 330 4.79 -24.27 6.78
N ALA A 331 5.51 -25.01 7.62
CA ALA A 331 5.07 -26.28 8.16
C ALA A 331 3.77 -26.16 9.00
N SER A 332 3.64 -25.10 9.81
CA SER A 332 2.44 -24.83 10.61
C SER A 332 1.21 -24.55 9.73
N ALA A 333 1.42 -24.01 8.55
CA ALA A 333 0.39 -23.71 7.56
C ALA A 333 0.14 -24.84 6.54
N GLY A 334 0.70 -26.04 6.76
CA GLY A 334 0.43 -27.22 5.93
C GLY A 334 1.30 -27.33 4.68
N PHE A 335 2.40 -26.61 4.61
CA PHE A 335 3.40 -26.73 3.56
C PHE A 335 4.55 -27.66 3.98
N ALA A 336 5.24 -28.21 3.00
CA ALA A 336 6.55 -28.82 3.23
C ALA A 336 7.54 -27.70 3.62
N PRO A 337 8.40 -27.93 4.65
CA PRO A 337 9.40 -26.93 5.04
C PRO A 337 10.32 -26.60 3.86
N PRO A 338 10.37 -25.34 3.41
CA PRO A 338 11.20 -24.94 2.27
C PRO A 338 12.65 -24.74 2.67
N ALA A 339 13.57 -24.90 1.70
CA ALA A 339 14.88 -24.31 1.80
C ALA A 339 14.81 -22.80 1.51
N ILE A 340 15.44 -22.01 2.36
CA ILE A 340 15.51 -20.56 2.20
C ILE A 340 16.78 -20.21 1.42
N ALA A 341 16.62 -19.50 0.31
CA ALA A 341 17.73 -18.90 -0.44
C ALA A 341 17.80 -17.40 -0.17
N GLU A 342 19.00 -16.85 -0.18
CA GLU A 342 19.25 -15.42 -0.11
C GLU A 342 19.89 -14.93 -1.41
N ALA A 343 19.52 -13.73 -1.83
CA ALA A 343 20.14 -13.04 -2.95
C ALA A 343 20.29 -11.54 -2.64
N GLU A 344 21.35 -10.94 -3.14
CA GLU A 344 21.54 -9.50 -3.07
C GLU A 344 21.20 -8.89 -4.42
N ILE A 345 20.22 -7.99 -4.44
CA ILE A 345 19.74 -7.33 -5.66
C ILE A 345 19.92 -5.81 -5.58
N PRO A 346 20.08 -5.11 -6.73
CA PRO A 346 19.86 -3.66 -6.76
C PRO A 346 18.47 -3.32 -6.27
N TYR A 347 18.28 -2.21 -5.57
CA TYR A 347 16.97 -1.77 -5.10
C TYR A 347 16.81 -0.26 -5.24
N MET A 348 15.78 0.16 -5.98
CA MET A 348 15.41 1.56 -6.20
C MET A 348 16.57 2.43 -6.73
N CYS A 349 17.38 1.92 -7.65
CA CYS A 349 18.52 2.58 -8.23
C CYS A 349 18.17 3.42 -9.46
N SER A 350 17.42 4.53 -9.26
CA SER A 350 17.08 5.45 -10.35
C SER A 350 18.34 6.10 -10.96
N PRO A 351 18.44 6.17 -12.30
CA PRO A 351 19.56 6.85 -12.96
C PRO A 351 19.59 8.37 -12.72
N ALA A 352 18.48 8.97 -12.31
CA ALA A 352 18.36 10.38 -11.97
C ALA A 352 18.67 10.68 -10.50
N SER A 353 18.88 9.65 -9.65
CA SER A 353 19.10 9.78 -8.21
C SER A 353 20.56 9.45 -7.83
N ARG A 354 21.08 10.15 -6.80
CA ARG A 354 22.30 9.72 -6.07
C ARG A 354 22.01 8.66 -5.03
N HIS A 355 20.71 8.43 -4.73
CA HIS A 355 20.25 7.45 -3.77
C HIS A 355 19.88 6.16 -4.49
N GLY A 356 20.39 5.06 -3.96
CA GLY A 356 20.08 3.69 -4.37
C GLY A 356 20.70 2.76 -3.35
N ARG A 357 20.18 1.54 -3.24
CA ARG A 357 20.73 0.56 -2.29
C ARG A 357 20.80 -0.83 -2.90
N ARG A 358 21.48 -1.73 -2.22
CA ARG A 358 21.36 -3.16 -2.45
C ARG A 358 20.50 -3.74 -1.35
N GLU A 359 19.62 -4.64 -1.72
CA GLU A 359 18.69 -5.30 -0.79
C GLU A 359 19.04 -6.79 -0.75
N ARG A 360 19.10 -7.36 0.45
CA ARG A 360 19.23 -8.80 0.64
C ARG A 360 17.84 -9.39 0.78
N VAL A 361 17.43 -10.19 -0.20
CA VAL A 361 16.10 -10.77 -0.28
C VAL A 361 16.13 -12.25 0.09
N LEU A 362 15.06 -12.69 0.75
CA LEU A 362 14.78 -14.08 1.06
C LEU A 362 13.84 -14.66 0.02
N ILE A 363 14.16 -15.85 -0.47
CA ILE A 363 13.40 -16.52 -1.52
C ILE A 363 13.16 -17.96 -1.09
N PHE A 364 11.91 -18.40 -1.16
CA PHE A 364 11.58 -19.80 -0.99
C PHE A 364 10.37 -20.22 -1.83
N CYS A 365 10.30 -21.52 -2.12
CA CYS A 365 9.14 -22.17 -2.72
C CYS A 365 8.72 -23.33 -1.82
N ALA A 366 7.51 -23.24 -1.25
CA ALA A 366 6.96 -24.26 -0.33
C ALA A 366 5.80 -24.99 -1.01
N ALA A 367 5.89 -26.32 -1.15
CA ALA A 367 4.81 -27.14 -1.71
C ALA A 367 3.72 -27.40 -0.64
N LYS A 368 2.45 -27.31 -1.04
CA LYS A 368 1.29 -27.68 -0.22
C LYS A 368 1.34 -29.18 0.06
N ALA A 369 1.62 -29.56 1.31
CA ALA A 369 1.73 -30.95 1.74
C ALA A 369 0.41 -31.49 2.33
N ARG A 370 -0.41 -30.62 2.93
CA ARG A 370 -1.71 -30.99 3.49
C ARG A 370 -2.68 -29.83 3.40
N GLU A 371 -3.94 -30.13 3.33
CA GLU A 371 -5.02 -29.15 3.41
C GLU A 371 -5.29 -28.80 4.87
N LEU A 372 -5.53 -27.51 5.12
CA LEU A 372 -5.93 -27.00 6.43
C LEU A 372 -7.25 -26.24 6.31
N PRO A 373 -8.05 -26.19 7.40
CA PRO A 373 -9.24 -25.34 7.42
C PRO A 373 -8.89 -23.88 7.11
N ALA A 374 -9.73 -23.24 6.32
CA ALA A 374 -9.62 -21.81 6.03
C ALA A 374 -9.58 -21.02 7.35
N PRO A 375 -8.73 -20.00 7.48
CA PRO A 375 -8.72 -19.16 8.66
C PRO A 375 -10.05 -18.41 8.80
N GLU A 376 -10.44 -18.15 10.04
CA GLU A 376 -11.61 -17.34 10.33
C GLU A 376 -11.46 -15.93 9.73
N ARG A 377 -12.58 -15.38 9.29
CA ARG A 377 -12.62 -14.01 8.74
C ARG A 377 -12.76 -13.03 9.90
N HIS A 378 -11.67 -12.41 10.29
CA HIS A 378 -11.70 -11.36 11.31
C HIS A 378 -12.39 -10.10 10.79
N ARG A 379 -13.09 -9.38 11.68
CA ARG A 379 -13.51 -8.02 11.44
C ARG A 379 -12.32 -7.08 11.68
N ALA A 380 -12.18 -6.09 10.82
CA ALA A 380 -11.12 -5.08 10.98
C ALA A 380 -11.33 -4.20 12.23
N LEU A 381 -12.57 -4.11 12.71
CA LEU A 381 -12.97 -3.35 13.89
C LEU A 381 -13.82 -4.22 14.82
N PRO A 382 -13.74 -4.00 16.13
CA PRO A 382 -14.56 -4.73 17.11
C PRO A 382 -16.04 -4.35 17.01
N ASP A 383 -16.93 -5.27 17.45
CA ASP A 383 -18.38 -5.12 17.31
C ASP A 383 -18.93 -3.88 18.02
N TRP A 384 -18.41 -3.54 19.19
CA TRP A 384 -18.82 -2.34 19.92
C TRP A 384 -18.59 -1.04 19.12
N LEU A 385 -17.55 -1.00 18.27
CA LEU A 385 -17.27 0.14 17.41
C LEU A 385 -18.13 0.11 16.12
N VAL A 386 -18.32 -1.08 15.53
CA VAL A 386 -19.09 -1.24 14.30
C VAL A 386 -20.57 -1.00 14.53
N THR A 387 -21.16 -1.59 15.59
CA THR A 387 -22.58 -1.50 15.88
C THR A 387 -22.96 -0.22 16.62
N GLY A 388 -22.03 0.35 17.40
CA GLY A 388 -22.27 1.48 18.27
C GLY A 388 -23.28 1.21 19.39
N ARG A 389 -23.64 -0.06 19.62
CA ARG A 389 -24.67 -0.47 20.60
C ARG A 389 -24.12 -1.05 21.89
N GLU A 390 -22.86 -1.42 21.89
CA GLU A 390 -22.18 -1.99 23.05
C GLU A 390 -21.35 -0.91 23.78
N PRO A 391 -21.13 -1.05 25.08
CA PRO A 391 -20.28 -0.12 25.83
C PRO A 391 -18.86 -0.10 25.27
N VAL A 392 -18.29 1.10 25.13
CA VAL A 392 -16.88 1.27 24.74
C VAL A 392 -15.98 0.75 25.86
N PRO A 393 -15.13 -0.26 25.61
CA PRO A 393 -14.28 -0.82 26.67
C PRO A 393 -13.21 0.19 27.11
N LEU A 394 -12.87 0.12 28.41
CA LEU A 394 -11.87 0.98 29.00
C LEU A 394 -10.45 0.48 28.67
N LEU A 395 -10.01 0.71 27.44
CA LEU A 395 -8.69 0.25 27.01
C LEU A 395 -7.56 1.08 27.66
N PRO A 396 -6.45 0.46 28.09
CA PRO A 396 -5.31 1.20 28.65
C PRO A 396 -4.79 2.31 27.73
N ALA A 397 -4.77 2.06 26.41
CA ALA A 397 -4.40 3.07 25.41
C ALA A 397 -5.32 4.30 25.43
N PHE A 398 -6.63 4.12 25.64
CA PHE A 398 -7.58 5.23 25.73
C PHE A 398 -7.35 6.06 26.99
N GLN A 399 -7.05 5.40 28.11
CA GLN A 399 -6.74 6.08 29.37
C GLN A 399 -5.46 6.90 29.26
N SER A 400 -4.41 6.30 28.69
CA SER A 400 -3.13 6.99 28.46
C SER A 400 -3.31 8.21 27.53
N GLN A 401 -4.03 8.05 26.44
CA GLN A 401 -4.31 9.14 25.51
C GLN A 401 -5.15 10.24 26.15
N ALA A 402 -6.16 9.90 26.94
CA ALA A 402 -6.98 10.87 27.66
C ALA A 402 -6.16 11.66 28.67
N ALA A 403 -5.26 11.02 29.40
CA ALA A 403 -4.36 11.68 30.33
C ALA A 403 -3.41 12.65 29.61
N SER A 404 -2.75 12.20 28.55
CA SER A 404 -1.86 13.03 27.72
C SER A 404 -2.59 14.24 27.13
N THR A 405 -3.78 14.03 26.56
CA THR A 405 -4.59 15.11 25.97
C THR A 405 -4.98 16.14 27.03
N ARG A 406 -5.37 15.71 28.24
CA ARG A 406 -5.71 16.62 29.35
C ARG A 406 -4.54 17.49 29.76
N ILE A 407 -3.34 16.91 29.86
CA ILE A 407 -2.11 17.65 30.19
C ILE A 407 -1.81 18.68 29.09
N HIS A 408 -1.85 18.30 27.81
CA HIS A 408 -1.58 19.21 26.70
C HIS A 408 -2.59 20.37 26.66
N LEU A 409 -3.88 20.07 26.82
CA LEU A 409 -4.93 21.11 26.87
C LEU A 409 -4.73 22.06 28.06
N PHE A 410 -4.33 21.52 29.20
CA PHE A 410 -4.03 22.38 30.37
C PHE A 410 -2.82 23.30 30.11
N ILE A 411 -1.70 22.76 29.57
CA ILE A 411 -0.55 23.56 29.16
C ILE A 411 -0.99 24.71 28.21
N MET A 412 -1.78 24.37 27.19
CA MET A 412 -2.27 25.36 26.22
C MET A 412 -3.13 26.44 26.90
N SER A 413 -3.95 26.09 27.89
CA SER A 413 -4.78 27.03 28.61
C SER A 413 -3.96 28.04 29.50
N LEU A 414 -2.71 27.68 29.82
CA LEU A 414 -1.79 28.54 30.58
C LEU A 414 -1.02 29.53 29.71
N VAL A 415 -1.05 29.37 28.38
CA VAL A 415 -0.36 30.24 27.40
C VAL A 415 -1.20 31.52 27.21
N ASP A 416 -0.91 32.58 28.00
CA ASP A 416 -1.64 33.84 27.98
C ASP A 416 -0.78 35.06 27.61
N GLY A 417 0.48 34.83 27.24
CA GLY A 417 1.43 35.89 26.92
C GLY A 417 1.98 36.64 28.15
N ARG A 418 1.68 36.17 29.36
CA ARG A 418 2.10 36.81 30.63
C ARG A 418 2.87 35.87 31.53
N ARG A 419 2.49 34.58 31.59
CA ARG A 419 3.12 33.57 32.45
C ARG A 419 4.44 33.11 31.89
N THR A 420 5.41 32.92 32.77
CA THR A 420 6.68 32.25 32.47
C THR A 420 6.52 30.74 32.56
N LEU A 421 7.45 29.98 31.95
CA LEU A 421 7.49 28.52 32.06
C LEU A 421 7.48 28.01 33.51
N LYS A 422 8.20 28.73 34.41
CA LYS A 422 8.25 28.40 35.84
C LYS A 422 6.90 28.57 36.50
N GLN A 423 6.21 29.67 36.23
CA GLN A 423 4.85 29.90 36.74
C GLN A 423 3.83 28.89 36.20
N MET A 424 3.99 28.50 34.95
CA MET A 424 3.15 27.44 34.41
C MET A 424 3.42 26.09 35.10
N ALA A 425 4.68 25.77 35.41
CA ALA A 425 5.04 24.55 36.12
C ALA A 425 4.50 24.53 37.56
N GLU A 426 4.56 25.67 38.26
CA GLU A 426 3.95 25.85 39.59
C GLU A 426 2.45 25.58 39.58
N LEU A 427 1.72 26.10 38.60
CA LEU A 427 0.29 25.83 38.43
C LEU A 427 -0.02 24.37 38.12
N MET A 428 0.83 23.65 37.37
CA MET A 428 0.66 22.21 37.12
C MET A 428 0.84 21.40 38.40
N GLU A 429 1.77 21.80 39.27
CA GLU A 429 1.98 21.17 40.57
C GLU A 429 0.80 21.44 41.51
N GLU A 430 0.31 22.68 41.60
CA GLU A 430 -0.88 23.06 42.37
C GLU A 430 -2.12 22.26 41.97
N GLN A 431 -2.27 21.98 40.67
CA GLN A 431 -3.35 21.14 40.12
C GLN A 431 -3.10 19.65 40.26
N ARG A 432 -1.98 19.22 40.86
CA ARG A 432 -1.56 17.83 41.07
C ARG A 432 -1.51 17.02 39.76
N LEU A 433 -1.14 17.67 38.67
CA LEU A 433 -1.00 16.99 37.36
C LEU A 433 0.39 16.38 37.19
N MET A 434 1.42 17.08 37.70
CA MET A 434 2.83 16.66 37.71
C MET A 434 3.55 17.35 38.86
N THR A 435 4.69 16.78 39.27
CA THR A 435 5.62 17.52 40.14
C THR A 435 6.24 18.68 39.36
N ARG A 436 6.73 19.72 40.06
CA ARG A 436 7.39 20.86 39.40
C ARG A 436 8.60 20.46 38.58
N GLU A 437 9.37 19.48 39.04
CA GLU A 437 10.55 18.93 38.37
C GLU A 437 10.19 18.22 37.04
N GLU A 438 9.06 17.59 36.97
CA GLU A 438 8.53 16.93 35.78
C GLU A 438 7.83 17.91 34.84
N ALA A 439 7.12 18.92 35.40
CA ALA A 439 6.29 19.86 34.66
C ALA A 439 7.12 20.79 33.75
N GLU A 440 8.22 21.34 34.25
CA GLU A 440 9.02 22.30 33.47
C GLU A 440 9.60 21.67 32.19
N PRO A 441 10.26 20.48 32.22
CA PRO A 441 10.71 19.81 30.99
C PRO A 441 9.56 19.43 30.05
N ALA A 442 8.41 18.97 30.58
CA ALA A 442 7.25 18.59 29.80
C ALA A 442 6.64 19.81 29.06
N ILE A 443 6.44 20.92 29.74
CA ILE A 443 5.95 22.17 29.15
C ILE A 443 6.94 22.67 28.09
N ARG A 444 8.24 22.68 28.40
CA ARG A 444 9.28 23.14 27.48
C ARG A 444 9.28 22.29 26.21
N SER A 445 9.30 20.95 26.33
CA SER A 445 9.27 20.03 25.19
C SER A 445 8.02 20.22 24.33
N PHE A 446 6.85 20.38 24.95
CA PHE A 446 5.60 20.64 24.25
C PHE A 446 5.63 21.98 23.50
N LEU A 447 6.04 23.06 24.15
CA LEU A 447 6.08 24.39 23.52
C LEU A 447 7.17 24.52 22.45
N VAL A 448 8.32 23.85 22.59
CA VAL A 448 9.34 23.77 21.53
C VAL A 448 8.75 23.15 20.27
N ARG A 449 8.06 22.02 20.41
CA ARG A 449 7.41 21.38 19.28
C ARG A 449 6.37 22.28 18.60
N MET A 450 5.51 22.92 19.39
CA MET A 450 4.51 23.89 18.90
C MET A 450 5.16 25.09 18.22
N PHE A 451 6.26 25.59 18.77
CA PHE A 451 7.02 26.70 18.19
C PHE A 451 7.65 26.30 16.85
N ASP A 452 8.30 25.13 16.77
CA ASP A 452 8.90 24.63 15.55
C ASP A 452 7.85 24.41 14.46
N GLU A 453 6.68 23.87 14.80
CA GLU A 453 5.56 23.73 13.89
C GLU A 453 5.04 25.09 13.40
N SER A 454 4.94 26.08 14.30
CA SER A 454 4.54 27.44 13.95
C SER A 454 5.54 28.14 13.04
N GLN A 455 6.86 27.96 13.30
CA GLN A 455 7.92 28.51 12.47
C GLN A 455 7.94 27.89 11.08
N ARG A 456 7.71 26.57 10.98
CA ARG A 456 7.53 25.92 9.69
C ARG A 456 6.32 26.47 8.93
N ALA A 457 5.22 26.74 9.64
CA ALA A 457 4.02 27.34 9.04
C ALA A 457 4.24 28.80 8.62
N VAL A 458 5.03 29.58 9.38
CA VAL A 458 5.40 30.98 9.04
C VAL A 458 6.41 31.03 7.91
N ALA A 459 7.45 30.18 7.95
CA ALA A 459 8.41 30.05 6.86
C ALA A 459 7.77 29.60 5.55
N LEU A 460 6.58 29.01 5.60
CA LEU A 460 5.75 28.66 4.44
C LEU A 460 4.81 29.81 4.01
N ARG A 461 4.70 30.88 4.79
CA ARG A 461 3.85 32.07 4.51
C ARG A 461 4.67 33.36 4.24
N GLY A 462 5.96 33.36 4.53
CA GLY A 462 6.93 34.43 4.25
C GLY A 462 7.81 34.08 3.07
#